data_7ca4bd87180c5d68133fa05af57977f1
#
_entry.id   7ca4bd87180c5d68133fa05af57977f1
#
_cell.length_a   1.000
_cell.length_b   1.000
_cell.length_c   1.000
_cell.angle_alpha   90.00
_cell.angle_beta   90.00
_cell.angle_gamma   90.00
#
_symmetry.space_group_name_H-M   'P 1'
#
loop_
_entity.id
_entity.type
_entity.pdbx_description
1 polymer ?
#
loop_
_entity_poly.entity_id
_entity_poly.type
_entity_poly.pdbx_seq_one_letter_code
_entity_poly.pdbx_strand_id
1 'polypeptide(L)'
;DFKRNSTKSLAFGMYTFLIPMILGTVVGIWVLRFNVLTSVLLASMFASHTLIAYPIISKLGISKNKAVSITVGGTMITDTLALLVLTIIVGMATGQVNDMFWIRLGVSILIFALIVLFGFPFIGRWFFKHVHDNISQYIFVLVMVFLGSFLAQVAGMEAIIGAFLSGLALNHLIPQSSPLMNRVEFVGNAIFIPFFLLGVGMLIDYRTFFTSFETIKVGLIMIIVATAAKYIAAWMPQKTFHLSTDQRSVIFGLSNAQAAATLAAVMVGYNVITGTDANGEPIRLLNESVLNGTILMILVTCTIASFAAQKGAHNIAAQDISDKEENKKESEHILIPVSNEETVEELVNLSLAIKSPQNKNGLFALKVIDNHHSDEKALKQSRRVLQTAVNTAAATDTQMKDLLRYDLSVSNAIASVVKEREITDLVVGLHKEKDIPAAFLGHIVESVLAESSVSTFIYKPA
;
A
#
# COMPACT_ATOMS: atom_id res chain seq x y z
N ASP A 1 -4.45 6.77 6.54
CA ASP A 1 -3.03 7.18 6.41
C ASP A 1 -2.80 8.23 5.33
N PHE A 2 -3.43 8.14 4.16
CA PHE A 2 -3.30 9.14 3.09
C PHE A 2 -3.70 10.55 3.55
N LYS A 3 -4.83 10.70 4.24
CA LYS A 3 -5.32 12.00 4.75
C LYS A 3 -4.35 12.62 5.77
N ARG A 4 -3.69 11.80 6.58
CA ARG A 4 -2.70 12.23 7.58
C ARG A 4 -1.37 12.68 6.95
N ASN A 5 -1.02 12.17 5.77
CA ASN A 5 0.21 12.49 5.05
C ASN A 5 -0.02 13.34 3.78
N SER A 6 -1.23 13.87 3.56
CA SER A 6 -1.60 14.57 2.32
C SER A 6 -0.67 15.74 1.98
N THR A 7 -0.32 16.59 2.96
CA THR A 7 0.62 17.70 2.75
C THR A 7 2.02 17.24 2.35
N LYS A 8 2.48 16.11 2.93
CA LYS A 8 3.79 15.53 2.58
C LYS A 8 3.78 14.90 1.19
N SER A 9 2.67 14.25 0.82
CA SER A 9 2.45 13.71 -0.52
C SER A 9 2.39 14.82 -1.56
N LEU A 10 1.73 15.95 -1.26
CA LEU A 10 1.71 17.12 -2.13
C LEU A 10 3.11 17.71 -2.33
N ALA A 11 3.86 17.89 -1.24
CA ALA A 11 5.23 18.42 -1.33
C ALA A 11 6.14 17.47 -2.12
N PHE A 12 6.07 16.15 -1.89
CA PHE A 12 6.82 15.17 -2.66
C PHE A 12 6.39 15.17 -4.13
N GLY A 13 5.09 15.22 -4.43
CA GLY A 13 4.57 15.35 -5.79
C GLY A 13 5.14 16.55 -6.52
N MET A 14 5.23 17.71 -5.84
CA MET A 14 5.84 18.92 -6.40
C MET A 14 7.36 18.75 -6.62
N TYR A 15 8.10 18.13 -5.70
CA TYR A 15 9.53 17.88 -5.89
C TYR A 15 9.79 16.91 -7.06
N THR A 16 9.04 15.79 -7.12
CA THR A 16 9.23 14.79 -8.18
C THR A 16 8.67 15.23 -9.54
N PHE A 17 7.90 16.32 -9.58
CA PHE A 17 7.50 17.00 -10.81
C PHE A 17 8.49 18.09 -11.22
N LEU A 18 8.73 19.09 -10.35
CA LEU A 18 9.51 20.27 -10.71
C LEU A 18 10.99 19.97 -10.99
N ILE A 19 11.61 19.09 -10.20
CA ILE A 19 13.05 18.78 -10.37
C ILE A 19 13.31 18.14 -11.72
N PRO A 20 12.62 17.04 -12.14
CA PRO A 20 12.77 16.51 -13.48
C PRO A 20 12.36 17.48 -14.59
N MET A 21 11.33 18.32 -14.37
CA MET A 21 10.91 19.34 -15.34
C MET A 21 12.03 20.32 -15.62
N ILE A 22 12.66 20.87 -14.58
CA ILE A 22 13.76 21.86 -14.71
C ILE A 22 14.98 21.19 -15.34
N LEU A 23 15.46 20.09 -14.76
CA LEU A 23 16.67 19.42 -15.25
C LEU A 23 16.49 18.85 -16.66
N GLY A 24 15.34 18.23 -16.93
CA GLY A 24 15.02 17.67 -18.26
C GLY A 24 14.93 18.75 -19.34
N THR A 25 14.28 19.89 -19.04
CA THR A 25 14.18 21.01 -19.98
C THR A 25 15.55 21.62 -20.27
N VAL A 26 16.36 21.87 -19.24
CA VAL A 26 17.72 22.42 -19.39
C VAL A 26 18.59 21.49 -20.24
N VAL A 27 18.61 20.19 -19.94
CA VAL A 27 19.38 19.22 -20.71
C VAL A 27 18.83 19.06 -22.13
N GLY A 28 17.52 19.05 -22.31
CA GLY A 28 16.87 19.02 -23.61
C GLY A 28 17.33 20.14 -24.53
N ILE A 29 17.35 21.38 -24.02
CA ILE A 29 17.75 22.56 -24.79
C ILE A 29 19.27 22.59 -25.02
N TRP A 30 20.08 22.42 -23.97
CA TRP A 30 21.51 22.74 -24.01
C TRP A 30 22.39 21.54 -24.42
N VAL A 31 21.99 20.32 -24.05
CA VAL A 31 22.78 19.11 -24.34
C VAL A 31 22.26 18.39 -25.58
N LEU A 32 20.93 18.16 -25.64
CA LEU A 32 20.28 17.48 -26.78
C LEU A 32 19.96 18.43 -27.93
N ARG A 33 20.04 19.75 -27.68
CA ARG A 33 19.74 20.82 -28.67
C ARG A 33 18.36 20.73 -29.31
N PHE A 34 17.38 20.28 -28.52
CA PHE A 34 16.00 20.24 -28.94
C PHE A 34 15.34 21.63 -28.81
N ASN A 35 14.27 21.86 -29.54
CA ASN A 35 13.46 23.06 -29.35
C ASN A 35 12.78 23.05 -27.97
N VAL A 36 12.26 24.20 -27.55
CA VAL A 36 11.65 24.37 -26.22
C VAL A 36 10.47 23.41 -26.00
N LEU A 37 9.57 23.27 -26.98
CA LEU A 37 8.39 22.39 -26.86
C LEU A 37 8.78 20.93 -26.69
N THR A 38 9.72 20.45 -27.50
CA THR A 38 10.28 19.09 -27.42
C THR A 38 10.96 18.87 -26.06
N SER A 39 11.74 19.87 -25.59
CA SER A 39 12.47 19.77 -24.32
C SER A 39 11.56 19.73 -23.11
N VAL A 40 10.50 20.54 -23.09
CA VAL A 40 9.48 20.54 -22.02
C VAL A 40 8.68 19.23 -22.04
N LEU A 41 8.33 18.73 -23.23
CA LEU A 41 7.64 17.43 -23.34
C LEU A 41 8.53 16.30 -22.82
N LEU A 42 9.80 16.25 -23.22
CA LEU A 42 10.78 15.28 -22.74
C LEU A 42 10.91 15.34 -21.20
N ALA A 43 11.00 16.54 -20.65
CA ALA A 43 11.10 16.76 -19.21
C ALA A 43 9.85 16.27 -18.44
N SER A 44 8.65 16.46 -19.03
CA SER A 44 7.41 15.96 -18.43
C SER A 44 7.35 14.43 -18.37
N MET A 45 7.97 13.76 -19.35
CA MET A 45 8.13 12.31 -19.34
C MET A 45 9.04 11.83 -18.18
N PHE A 46 10.13 12.57 -17.89
CA PHE A 46 10.98 12.24 -16.74
C PHE A 46 10.28 12.49 -15.40
N ALA A 47 9.32 13.39 -15.35
CA ALA A 47 8.53 13.66 -14.16
C ALA A 47 7.57 12.51 -13.84
N SER A 48 6.87 11.95 -14.83
CA SER A 48 5.99 10.80 -14.67
C SER A 48 6.78 9.56 -14.19
N HIS A 49 6.10 8.64 -13.50
CA HIS A 49 6.69 7.37 -13.08
C HIS A 49 5.60 6.34 -12.76
N THR A 50 5.98 5.07 -12.77
CA THR A 50 5.06 3.97 -12.50
C THR A 50 5.51 3.20 -11.26
N LEU A 51 4.58 2.85 -10.37
CA LEU A 51 4.85 2.14 -9.13
C LEU A 51 5.15 0.64 -9.36
N ILE A 52 6.04 0.30 -10.30
CA ILE A 52 6.36 -1.10 -10.65
C ILE A 52 6.89 -1.89 -9.46
N ALA A 53 7.66 -1.25 -8.59
CA ALA A 53 8.21 -1.90 -7.40
C ALA A 53 7.23 -2.04 -6.22
N TYR A 54 5.98 -1.52 -6.34
CA TYR A 54 4.99 -1.59 -5.26
C TYR A 54 4.62 -3.03 -4.84
N PRO A 55 4.49 -4.03 -5.74
CA PRO A 55 4.26 -5.42 -5.35
C PRO A 55 5.35 -5.99 -4.43
N ILE A 56 6.62 -5.58 -4.62
CA ILE A 56 7.74 -5.98 -3.76
C ILE A 56 7.52 -5.46 -2.34
N ILE A 57 7.14 -4.19 -2.22
CA ILE A 57 6.85 -3.50 -0.95
C ILE A 57 5.67 -4.15 -0.22
N SER A 58 4.61 -4.49 -0.99
CA SER A 58 3.43 -5.16 -0.46
C SER A 58 3.76 -6.55 0.10
N LYS A 59 4.56 -7.34 -0.62
CA LYS A 59 5.01 -8.68 -0.16
C LYS A 59 5.85 -8.61 1.12
N LEU A 60 6.61 -7.55 1.33
CA LEU A 60 7.41 -7.33 2.55
C LEU A 60 6.60 -6.72 3.70
N GLY A 61 5.30 -6.48 3.52
CA GLY A 61 4.38 -6.04 4.56
C GLY A 61 4.52 -4.56 4.97
N ILE A 62 5.31 -3.76 4.25
CA ILE A 62 5.57 -2.35 4.59
C ILE A 62 4.71 -1.34 3.84
N SER A 63 3.61 -1.76 3.22
CA SER A 63 2.69 -0.89 2.47
C SER A 63 2.13 0.28 3.31
N LYS A 64 2.05 0.13 4.62
CA LYS A 64 1.60 1.16 5.57
C LYS A 64 2.70 2.14 5.99
N ASN A 65 3.95 1.92 5.56
CA ASN A 65 5.06 2.81 5.90
C ASN A 65 4.82 4.22 5.37
N LYS A 66 5.24 5.21 6.15
CA LYS A 66 5.06 6.63 5.82
C LYS A 66 5.69 7.01 4.46
N ALA A 67 6.87 6.46 4.14
CA ALA A 67 7.55 6.71 2.87
C ALA A 67 6.71 6.21 1.68
N VAL A 68 6.13 5.00 1.80
CA VAL A 68 5.26 4.41 0.78
C VAL A 68 4.02 5.27 0.57
N SER A 69 3.33 5.64 1.67
CA SER A 69 2.12 6.47 1.61
C SER A 69 2.39 7.83 0.96
N ILE A 70 3.53 8.47 1.28
CA ILE A 70 3.94 9.75 0.68
C ILE A 70 4.19 9.58 -0.82
N THR A 71 4.89 8.51 -1.22
CA THR A 71 5.24 8.27 -2.62
C THR A 71 4.00 7.98 -3.46
N VAL A 72 3.15 7.05 -3.02
CA VAL A 72 1.91 6.72 -3.73
C VAL A 72 1.02 7.95 -3.90
N GLY A 73 0.86 8.76 -2.85
CA GLY A 73 0.09 10.00 -2.94
C GLY A 73 0.71 11.05 -3.85
N GLY A 74 2.04 11.18 -3.84
CA GLY A 74 2.76 12.11 -4.71
C GLY A 74 2.73 11.71 -6.17
N THR A 75 2.79 10.40 -6.47
CA THR A 75 2.73 9.86 -7.85
C THR A 75 1.53 10.38 -8.61
N MET A 76 0.36 10.39 -7.98
CA MET A 76 -0.86 10.87 -8.61
C MET A 76 -0.80 12.34 -9.02
N ILE A 77 -0.26 13.16 -8.13
CA ILE A 77 -0.12 14.60 -8.39
C ILE A 77 0.85 14.78 -9.56
N THR A 78 1.96 14.07 -9.52
CA THR A 78 2.98 14.15 -10.56
C THR A 78 2.47 13.68 -11.92
N ASP A 79 1.77 12.56 -11.97
CA ASP A 79 1.23 12.02 -13.23
C ASP A 79 0.17 12.95 -13.81
N THR A 80 -0.72 13.47 -12.96
CA THR A 80 -1.71 14.46 -13.41
C THR A 80 -1.04 15.70 -14.01
N LEU A 81 0.00 16.24 -13.35
CA LEU A 81 0.73 17.40 -13.84
C LEU A 81 1.52 17.10 -15.11
N ALA A 82 2.18 15.94 -15.20
CA ALA A 82 2.93 15.54 -16.38
C ALA A 82 2.04 15.39 -17.61
N LEU A 83 0.85 14.81 -17.45
CA LEU A 83 -0.13 14.64 -18.52
C LEU A 83 -0.81 15.97 -18.90
N LEU A 84 -0.97 16.87 -17.95
CA LEU A 84 -1.42 18.23 -18.23
C LEU A 84 -0.40 18.96 -19.12
N VAL A 85 0.90 18.83 -18.81
CA VAL A 85 1.97 19.37 -19.67
C VAL A 85 1.94 18.74 -21.06
N LEU A 86 1.79 17.40 -21.16
CA LEU A 86 1.63 16.72 -22.45
C LEU A 86 0.48 17.32 -23.27
N THR A 87 -0.70 17.46 -22.66
CA THR A 87 -1.89 18.01 -23.31
C THR A 87 -1.65 19.45 -23.82
N ILE A 88 -1.00 20.27 -23.00
CA ILE A 88 -0.67 21.65 -23.38
C ILE A 88 0.31 21.68 -24.55
N ILE A 89 1.41 20.92 -24.47
CA ILE A 89 2.45 20.91 -25.49
C ILE A 89 1.90 20.37 -26.84
N VAL A 90 1.10 19.32 -26.81
CA VAL A 90 0.44 18.79 -28.01
C VAL A 90 -0.53 19.81 -28.59
N GLY A 91 -1.35 20.46 -27.76
CA GLY A 91 -2.24 21.53 -28.17
C GLY A 91 -1.48 22.70 -28.80
N MET A 92 -0.37 23.12 -28.23
CA MET A 92 0.50 24.17 -28.79
C MET A 92 1.13 23.75 -30.13
N ALA A 93 1.62 22.52 -30.22
CA ALA A 93 2.23 21.99 -31.42
C ALA A 93 1.24 21.84 -32.59
N THR A 94 -0.02 21.54 -32.31
CA THR A 94 -1.11 21.42 -33.30
C THR A 94 -1.85 22.74 -33.58
N GLY A 95 -1.46 23.86 -32.94
CA GLY A 95 -2.08 25.15 -33.13
C GLY A 95 -3.50 25.29 -32.51
N GLN A 96 -3.91 24.39 -31.64
CA GLN A 96 -5.27 24.35 -31.07
C GLN A 96 -5.43 25.14 -29.78
N VAL A 97 -4.37 25.76 -29.24
CA VAL A 97 -4.43 26.52 -27.97
C VAL A 97 -4.98 27.92 -28.24
N ASN A 98 -6.21 28.13 -27.82
CA ASN A 98 -6.85 29.43 -27.71
C ASN A 98 -7.35 29.63 -26.27
N ASP A 99 -7.83 30.84 -25.95
CA ASP A 99 -8.32 31.14 -24.59
C ASP A 99 -9.42 30.17 -24.12
N MET A 100 -10.25 29.70 -25.07
CA MET A 100 -11.32 28.74 -24.80
C MET A 100 -10.79 27.35 -24.42
N PHE A 101 -9.61 26.94 -24.89
CA PHE A 101 -8.98 25.65 -24.54
C PHE A 101 -8.73 25.55 -23.03
N TRP A 102 -8.17 26.58 -22.41
CA TRP A 102 -7.88 26.60 -20.98
C TRP A 102 -9.13 26.52 -20.12
N ILE A 103 -10.16 27.29 -20.50
CA ILE A 103 -11.45 27.29 -19.83
C ILE A 103 -12.09 25.90 -19.94
N ARG A 104 -12.12 25.34 -21.15
CA ARG A 104 -12.70 24.01 -21.40
C ARG A 104 -11.98 22.93 -20.60
N LEU A 105 -10.66 22.90 -20.59
CA LEU A 105 -9.86 21.92 -19.83
C LEU A 105 -10.11 22.06 -18.32
N GLY A 106 -10.06 23.28 -17.78
CA GLY A 106 -10.31 23.51 -16.36
C GLY A 106 -11.73 23.12 -15.93
N VAL A 107 -12.74 23.47 -16.71
CA VAL A 107 -14.14 23.10 -16.44
C VAL A 107 -14.33 21.60 -16.54
N SER A 108 -13.76 20.93 -17.53
CA SER A 108 -13.84 19.47 -17.69
C SER A 108 -13.23 18.72 -16.50
N ILE A 109 -12.05 19.16 -16.04
CA ILE A 109 -11.37 18.57 -14.85
C ILE A 109 -12.22 18.78 -13.60
N LEU A 110 -12.78 19.99 -13.42
CA LEU A 110 -13.63 20.29 -12.26
C LEU A 110 -14.89 19.41 -12.25
N ILE A 111 -15.60 19.32 -13.37
CA ILE A 111 -16.81 18.50 -13.51
C ILE A 111 -16.47 17.02 -13.25
N PHE A 112 -15.39 16.51 -13.83
CA PHE A 112 -14.92 15.16 -13.62
C PHE A 112 -14.64 14.88 -12.14
N ALA A 113 -13.88 15.78 -11.47
CA ALA A 113 -13.56 15.63 -10.05
C ALA A 113 -14.83 15.62 -9.18
N LEU A 114 -15.80 16.49 -9.46
CA LEU A 114 -17.08 16.52 -8.76
C LEU A 114 -17.88 15.21 -8.95
N ILE A 115 -17.96 14.71 -10.17
CA ILE A 115 -18.67 13.45 -10.46
C ILE A 115 -18.00 12.28 -9.73
N VAL A 116 -16.68 12.15 -9.81
CA VAL A 116 -15.98 10.99 -9.25
C VAL A 116 -15.91 11.07 -7.72
N LEU A 117 -15.53 12.21 -7.15
CA LEU A 117 -15.32 12.31 -5.71
C LEU A 117 -16.61 12.37 -4.88
N PHE A 118 -17.71 12.87 -5.47
CA PHE A 118 -19.00 12.97 -4.77
C PHE A 118 -20.06 12.05 -5.35
N GLY A 119 -20.16 11.92 -6.67
CA GLY A 119 -21.16 11.08 -7.33
C GLY A 119 -20.91 9.59 -7.10
N PHE A 120 -19.67 9.11 -7.24
CA PHE A 120 -19.34 7.70 -7.06
C PHE A 120 -19.58 7.19 -5.63
N PRO A 121 -19.17 7.90 -4.56
CA PRO A 121 -19.54 7.50 -3.20
C PRO A 121 -21.05 7.53 -2.94
N PHE A 122 -21.79 8.44 -3.57
CA PHE A 122 -23.25 8.49 -3.44
C PHE A 122 -23.91 7.26 -4.07
N ILE A 123 -23.55 6.94 -5.33
CA ILE A 123 -24.04 5.76 -6.04
C ILE A 123 -23.59 4.48 -5.32
N GLY A 124 -22.33 4.43 -4.88
CA GLY A 124 -21.76 3.29 -4.15
C GLY A 124 -22.51 2.99 -2.85
N ARG A 125 -22.80 4.01 -2.04
CA ARG A 125 -23.59 3.84 -0.82
C ARG A 125 -24.99 3.30 -1.10
N TRP A 126 -25.66 3.82 -2.12
CA TRP A 126 -26.96 3.33 -2.54
C TRP A 126 -26.90 1.86 -2.99
N PHE A 127 -25.92 1.51 -3.80
CA PHE A 127 -25.75 0.15 -4.32
C PHE A 127 -25.43 -0.86 -3.21
N PHE A 128 -24.43 -0.60 -2.36
CA PHE A 128 -24.04 -1.50 -1.26
C PHE A 128 -25.13 -1.66 -0.20
N LYS A 129 -26.06 -0.72 -0.09
CA LYS A 129 -27.22 -0.84 0.80
C LYS A 129 -28.26 -1.84 0.27
N HIS A 130 -28.41 -1.99 -1.05
CA HIS A 130 -29.46 -2.80 -1.66
C HIS A 130 -28.96 -4.14 -2.19
N VAL A 131 -27.67 -4.26 -2.50
CA VAL A 131 -27.07 -5.46 -3.08
C VAL A 131 -26.08 -6.06 -2.11
N HIS A 132 -26.41 -7.26 -1.62
CA HIS A 132 -25.57 -7.99 -0.65
C HIS A 132 -24.74 -9.11 -1.28
N ASP A 133 -24.98 -9.43 -2.55
CA ASP A 133 -24.22 -10.44 -3.27
C ASP A 133 -22.79 -9.95 -3.58
N ASN A 134 -21.83 -10.74 -3.13
CA ASN A 134 -20.40 -10.42 -3.26
C ASN A 134 -19.89 -10.35 -4.72
N ILE A 135 -20.53 -11.09 -5.66
CA ILE A 135 -20.14 -11.08 -7.06
C ILE A 135 -20.62 -9.77 -7.70
N SER A 136 -21.88 -9.43 -7.48
CA SER A 136 -22.47 -8.18 -7.97
C SER A 136 -21.75 -6.95 -7.41
N GLN A 137 -21.34 -6.97 -6.15
CA GLN A 137 -20.53 -5.90 -5.54
C GLN A 137 -19.17 -5.75 -6.22
N TYR A 138 -18.49 -6.87 -6.53
CA TYR A 138 -17.22 -6.84 -7.24
C TYR A 138 -17.37 -6.28 -8.67
N ILE A 139 -18.39 -6.74 -9.41
CA ILE A 139 -18.68 -6.24 -10.76
C ILE A 139 -18.99 -4.74 -10.72
N PHE A 140 -19.76 -4.28 -9.74
CA PHE A 140 -20.05 -2.87 -9.56
C PHE A 140 -18.77 -2.04 -9.38
N VAL A 141 -17.84 -2.48 -8.53
CA VAL A 141 -16.54 -1.79 -8.35
C VAL A 141 -15.78 -1.70 -9.66
N LEU A 142 -15.70 -2.79 -10.44
CA LEU A 142 -15.06 -2.78 -11.75
C LEU A 142 -15.74 -1.80 -12.72
N VAL A 143 -17.07 -1.81 -12.79
CA VAL A 143 -17.83 -0.88 -13.63
C VAL A 143 -17.53 0.56 -13.26
N MET A 144 -17.49 0.88 -11.96
CA MET A 144 -17.18 2.24 -11.50
C MET A 144 -15.75 2.65 -11.83
N VAL A 145 -14.77 1.74 -11.75
CA VAL A 145 -13.38 2.00 -12.13
C VAL A 145 -13.27 2.27 -13.63
N PHE A 146 -13.89 1.45 -14.48
CA PHE A 146 -13.88 1.65 -15.93
C PHE A 146 -14.66 2.91 -16.35
N LEU A 147 -15.79 3.18 -15.70
CA LEU A 147 -16.56 4.40 -15.95
C LEU A 147 -15.75 5.64 -15.59
N GLY A 148 -15.04 5.64 -14.46
CA GLY A 148 -14.16 6.74 -14.08
C GLY A 148 -13.00 6.91 -15.06
N SER A 149 -12.41 5.82 -15.55
CA SER A 149 -11.38 5.85 -16.60
C SER A 149 -11.90 6.50 -17.89
N PHE A 150 -13.10 6.10 -18.31
CA PHE A 150 -13.75 6.68 -19.49
C PHE A 150 -14.06 8.18 -19.32
N LEU A 151 -14.63 8.56 -18.16
CA LEU A 151 -14.92 9.96 -17.86
C LEU A 151 -13.65 10.83 -17.81
N ALA A 152 -12.52 10.29 -17.31
CA ALA A 152 -11.24 10.98 -17.34
C ALA A 152 -10.79 11.26 -18.78
N GLN A 153 -10.87 10.28 -19.68
CA GLN A 153 -10.53 10.47 -21.10
C GLN A 153 -11.43 11.52 -21.78
N VAL A 154 -12.72 11.49 -21.51
CA VAL A 154 -13.65 12.52 -22.01
C VAL A 154 -13.31 13.91 -21.48
N ALA A 155 -12.81 14.01 -20.25
CA ALA A 155 -12.35 15.26 -19.64
C ALA A 155 -10.96 15.72 -20.15
N GLY A 156 -10.30 14.95 -21.03
CA GLY A 156 -8.97 15.26 -21.53
C GLY A 156 -7.82 14.82 -20.65
N MET A 157 -8.08 13.87 -19.74
CA MET A 157 -7.08 13.28 -18.85
C MET A 157 -6.81 11.81 -19.20
N GLU A 158 -5.73 11.26 -18.65
CA GLU A 158 -5.43 9.84 -18.80
C GLU A 158 -6.41 8.93 -18.03
N ALA A 159 -6.74 7.79 -18.64
CA ALA A 159 -7.65 6.79 -18.07
C ALA A 159 -7.21 6.30 -16.68
N ILE A 160 -5.90 6.20 -16.46
CA ILE A 160 -5.32 5.76 -15.18
C ILE A 160 -5.74 6.67 -14.01
N ILE A 161 -5.81 7.98 -14.25
CA ILE A 161 -6.25 8.96 -13.23
C ILE A 161 -7.69 8.68 -12.82
N GLY A 162 -8.54 8.40 -13.82
CA GLY A 162 -9.94 8.07 -13.58
C GLY A 162 -10.12 6.79 -12.79
N ALA A 163 -9.40 5.72 -13.16
CA ALA A 163 -9.41 4.46 -12.43
C ALA A 163 -9.00 4.66 -10.97
N PHE A 164 -7.90 5.41 -10.77
CA PHE A 164 -7.38 5.66 -9.44
C PHE A 164 -8.33 6.48 -8.57
N LEU A 165 -8.83 7.62 -9.07
CA LEU A 165 -9.77 8.46 -8.32
C LEU A 165 -11.07 7.72 -8.00
N SER A 166 -11.52 6.83 -8.89
CA SER A 166 -12.66 5.94 -8.64
C SER A 166 -12.40 4.99 -7.46
N GLY A 167 -11.22 4.34 -7.47
CA GLY A 167 -10.78 3.49 -6.38
C GLY A 167 -10.68 4.25 -5.05
N LEU A 168 -10.12 5.45 -5.07
CA LEU A 168 -10.01 6.32 -3.89
C LEU A 168 -11.39 6.74 -3.37
N ALA A 169 -12.30 7.10 -4.26
CA ALA A 169 -13.67 7.51 -3.92
C ALA A 169 -14.47 6.37 -3.29
N LEU A 170 -14.31 5.13 -3.77
CA LEU A 170 -15.00 3.94 -3.25
C LEU A 170 -14.30 3.32 -2.02
N ASN A 171 -13.03 3.60 -1.78
CA ASN A 171 -12.25 2.98 -0.71
C ASN A 171 -12.86 3.16 0.68
N HIS A 172 -13.53 4.28 0.95
CA HIS A 172 -14.23 4.51 2.21
C HIS A 172 -15.45 3.62 2.43
N LEU A 173 -15.98 3.03 1.36
CA LEU A 173 -17.20 2.19 1.41
C LEU A 173 -16.86 0.70 1.54
N ILE A 174 -15.59 0.33 1.32
CA ILE A 174 -15.14 -1.07 1.31
C ILE A 174 -14.14 -1.26 2.44
N PRO A 175 -14.53 -1.93 3.54
CA PRO A 175 -13.62 -2.24 4.64
C PRO A 175 -12.44 -3.12 4.17
N GLN A 176 -11.24 -2.87 4.68
CA GLN A 176 -10.02 -3.60 4.28
C GLN A 176 -10.08 -5.11 4.60
N SER A 177 -10.83 -5.50 5.63
CA SER A 177 -11.03 -6.90 6.03
C SER A 177 -12.26 -7.56 5.38
N SER A 178 -12.88 -6.91 4.39
CA SER A 178 -14.10 -7.42 3.76
C SER A 178 -13.81 -8.49 2.71
N PRO A 179 -14.72 -9.46 2.49
CA PRO A 179 -14.60 -10.43 1.39
C PRO A 179 -14.50 -9.77 0.02
N LEU A 180 -15.09 -8.60 -0.15
CA LEU A 180 -15.00 -7.81 -1.38
C LEU A 180 -13.57 -7.30 -1.62
N MET A 181 -12.91 -6.75 -0.59
CA MET A 181 -11.53 -6.29 -0.70
C MET A 181 -10.58 -7.44 -1.05
N ASN A 182 -10.73 -8.59 -0.39
CA ASN A 182 -9.92 -9.78 -0.70
C ASN A 182 -10.07 -10.21 -2.17
N ARG A 183 -11.27 -10.10 -2.76
CA ARG A 183 -11.47 -10.40 -4.19
C ARG A 183 -10.84 -9.37 -5.10
N VAL A 184 -10.96 -8.09 -4.78
CA VAL A 184 -10.31 -7.00 -5.54
C VAL A 184 -8.79 -7.20 -5.53
N GLU A 185 -8.20 -7.49 -4.38
CA GLU A 185 -6.77 -7.78 -4.25
C GLU A 185 -6.37 -9.05 -4.99
N PHE A 186 -7.14 -10.13 -4.88
CA PHE A 186 -6.85 -11.38 -5.58
C PHE A 186 -6.82 -11.18 -7.10
N VAL A 187 -7.86 -10.58 -7.68
CA VAL A 187 -7.92 -10.37 -9.14
C VAL A 187 -6.86 -9.37 -9.59
N GLY A 188 -6.60 -8.32 -8.80
CA GLY A 188 -5.52 -7.37 -9.04
C GLY A 188 -4.16 -8.07 -9.16
N ASN A 189 -3.84 -8.90 -8.17
CA ASN A 189 -2.55 -9.60 -8.10
C ASN A 189 -2.44 -10.79 -9.07
N ALA A 190 -3.53 -11.50 -9.34
CA ALA A 190 -3.51 -12.69 -10.18
C ALA A 190 -3.65 -12.40 -11.67
N ILE A 191 -4.32 -11.30 -12.04
CA ILE A 191 -4.64 -11.00 -13.45
C ILE A 191 -4.05 -9.63 -13.84
N PHE A 192 -4.51 -8.53 -13.26
CA PHE A 192 -4.18 -7.20 -13.76
C PHE A 192 -2.68 -6.87 -13.68
N ILE A 193 -2.03 -7.16 -12.54
CA ILE A 193 -0.60 -6.87 -12.36
C ILE A 193 0.28 -7.70 -13.30
N PRO A 194 0.13 -9.04 -13.42
CA PRO A 194 0.92 -9.83 -14.36
C PRO A 194 0.71 -9.43 -15.82
N PHE A 195 -0.53 -9.19 -16.25
CA PHE A 195 -0.81 -8.74 -17.63
C PHE A 195 -0.23 -7.35 -17.91
N PHE A 196 -0.29 -6.44 -16.94
CA PHE A 196 0.35 -5.13 -17.05
C PHE A 196 1.87 -5.26 -17.20
N LEU A 197 2.52 -6.07 -16.36
CA LEU A 197 3.97 -6.28 -16.43
C LEU A 197 4.41 -6.96 -17.73
N LEU A 198 3.66 -7.95 -18.22
CA LEU A 198 3.89 -8.58 -19.52
C LEU A 198 3.70 -7.59 -20.66
N GLY A 199 2.62 -6.79 -20.63
CA GLY A 199 2.35 -5.76 -21.64
C GLY A 199 3.48 -4.73 -21.73
N VAL A 200 3.98 -4.25 -20.58
CA VAL A 200 5.15 -3.36 -20.54
C VAL A 200 6.39 -4.07 -21.09
N GLY A 201 6.64 -5.33 -20.70
CA GLY A 201 7.78 -6.11 -21.20
C GLY A 201 7.75 -6.31 -22.72
N MET A 202 6.58 -6.53 -23.31
CA MET A 202 6.40 -6.70 -24.77
C MET A 202 6.64 -5.41 -25.58
N LEU A 203 6.57 -4.24 -24.95
CA LEU A 203 6.85 -2.96 -25.60
C LEU A 203 8.36 -2.70 -25.76
N ILE A 204 9.20 -3.49 -25.11
CA ILE A 204 10.67 -3.36 -25.16
C ILE A 204 11.20 -4.09 -26.40
N ASP A 205 11.61 -3.35 -27.43
CA ASP A 205 12.34 -3.91 -28.56
C ASP A 205 13.86 -3.76 -28.30
N TYR A 206 14.49 -4.86 -27.87
CA TYR A 206 15.92 -4.91 -27.60
C TYR A 206 16.79 -4.68 -28.84
N ARG A 207 16.27 -4.84 -30.08
CA ARG A 207 17.01 -4.66 -31.33
C ARG A 207 17.38 -3.20 -31.58
N THR A 208 16.56 -2.26 -31.04
CA THR A 208 16.82 -0.82 -31.18
C THR A 208 18.10 -0.37 -30.50
N PHE A 209 18.62 -1.15 -29.53
CA PHE A 209 19.91 -0.84 -28.85
C PHE A 209 21.12 -0.97 -29.79
N PHE A 210 20.97 -1.63 -30.92
CA PHE A 210 22.07 -1.90 -31.85
C PHE A 210 21.98 -1.08 -33.13
N THR A 211 20.94 -0.24 -33.32
CA THR A 211 20.63 0.40 -34.62
C THR A 211 21.35 1.72 -34.86
N SER A 212 21.63 2.54 -33.84
CA SER A 212 22.41 3.76 -34.05
C SER A 212 23.13 4.24 -32.79
N PHE A 213 24.34 4.80 -32.98
CA PHE A 213 25.11 5.40 -31.90
C PHE A 213 24.43 6.64 -31.31
N GLU A 214 23.72 7.40 -32.13
CA GLU A 214 22.98 8.58 -31.69
C GLU A 214 21.83 8.21 -30.75
N THR A 215 21.09 7.15 -31.05
CA THR A 215 20.03 6.61 -30.20
C THR A 215 20.56 6.19 -28.83
N ILE A 216 21.70 5.50 -28.79
CA ILE A 216 22.35 5.11 -27.54
C ILE A 216 22.77 6.33 -26.72
N LYS A 217 23.38 7.33 -27.38
CA LYS A 217 23.79 8.59 -26.73
C LYS A 217 22.61 9.32 -26.12
N VAL A 218 21.51 9.50 -26.87
CA VAL A 218 20.28 10.12 -26.38
C VAL A 218 19.70 9.32 -25.23
N GLY A 219 19.59 8.00 -25.35
CA GLY A 219 19.10 7.12 -24.30
C GLY A 219 19.92 7.19 -23.01
N LEU A 220 21.25 7.19 -23.10
CA LEU A 220 22.12 7.32 -21.93
C LEU A 220 21.95 8.68 -21.23
N ILE A 221 21.88 9.77 -21.99
CA ILE A 221 21.61 11.10 -21.40
C ILE A 221 20.26 11.10 -20.68
N MET A 222 19.22 10.56 -21.31
CA MET A 222 17.90 10.45 -20.72
C MET A 222 17.92 9.65 -19.41
N ILE A 223 18.60 8.49 -19.39
CA ILE A 223 18.77 7.65 -18.19
C ILE A 223 19.42 8.42 -17.06
N ILE A 224 20.55 9.06 -17.34
CA ILE A 224 21.33 9.80 -16.33
C ILE A 224 20.49 10.94 -15.76
N VAL A 225 19.87 11.72 -16.62
CA VAL A 225 19.07 12.89 -16.21
C VAL A 225 17.83 12.47 -15.42
N ALA A 226 17.06 11.50 -15.94
CA ALA A 226 15.86 11.01 -15.25
C ALA A 226 16.20 10.41 -13.87
N THR A 227 17.22 9.54 -13.80
CA THR A 227 17.66 8.91 -12.55
C THR A 227 18.20 9.91 -11.54
N ALA A 228 19.06 10.85 -11.99
CA ALA A 228 19.60 11.90 -11.12
C ALA A 228 18.51 12.84 -10.60
N ALA A 229 17.58 13.26 -11.47
CA ALA A 229 16.45 14.11 -11.08
C ALA A 229 15.55 13.41 -10.04
N LYS A 230 15.24 12.12 -10.24
CA LYS A 230 14.44 11.34 -9.29
C LYS A 230 15.18 11.06 -7.98
N TYR A 231 16.50 10.87 -8.02
CA TYR A 231 17.30 10.74 -6.81
C TYR A 231 17.29 12.03 -5.98
N ILE A 232 17.47 13.19 -6.63
CA ILE A 232 17.38 14.50 -5.97
C ILE A 232 15.97 14.72 -5.43
N ALA A 233 14.92 14.38 -6.21
CA ALA A 233 13.53 14.48 -5.79
C ALA A 233 13.20 13.57 -4.59
N ALA A 234 13.85 12.42 -4.44
CA ALA A 234 13.72 11.56 -3.26
C ALA A 234 14.56 12.02 -2.07
N TRP A 235 15.67 12.72 -2.32
CA TRP A 235 16.51 13.29 -1.27
C TRP A 235 15.85 14.50 -0.59
N MET A 236 15.12 15.32 -1.33
CA MET A 236 14.42 16.49 -0.76
C MET A 236 13.46 16.14 0.38
N PRO A 237 12.49 15.20 0.23
CA PRO A 237 11.63 14.80 1.32
C PRO A 237 12.37 14.11 2.47
N GLN A 238 13.49 13.43 2.22
CA GLN A 238 14.34 12.92 3.30
C GLN A 238 14.80 14.06 4.21
N LYS A 239 15.29 15.13 3.64
CA LYS A 239 15.74 16.32 4.42
C LYS A 239 14.58 17.08 5.05
N THR A 240 13.50 17.33 4.29
CA THR A 240 12.36 18.13 4.74
C THR A 240 11.53 17.44 5.82
N PHE A 241 11.38 16.11 5.73
CA PHE A 241 10.51 15.33 6.64
C PHE A 241 11.28 14.43 7.60
N HIS A 242 12.62 14.58 7.67
CA HIS A 242 13.52 13.79 8.53
C HIS A 242 13.29 12.27 8.35
N LEU A 243 13.28 11.80 7.09
CA LEU A 243 13.13 10.39 6.77
C LEU A 243 14.47 9.67 6.83
N SER A 244 14.44 8.35 7.11
CA SER A 244 15.64 7.52 7.11
C SER A 244 16.21 7.34 5.70
N THR A 245 17.45 6.86 5.61
CA THR A 245 18.09 6.54 4.34
C THR A 245 17.36 5.42 3.59
N ASP A 246 16.84 4.44 4.34
CA ASP A 246 16.09 3.33 3.76
C ASP A 246 14.72 3.79 3.25
N GLN A 247 14.05 4.70 3.96
CA GLN A 247 12.84 5.35 3.48
C GLN A 247 13.08 6.17 2.20
N ARG A 248 14.22 6.88 2.08
CA ARG A 248 14.61 7.53 0.83
C ARG A 248 14.81 6.52 -0.29
N SER A 249 15.47 5.39 -0.02
CA SER A 249 15.68 4.33 -1.02
C SER A 249 14.36 3.76 -1.53
N VAL A 250 13.37 3.60 -0.64
CA VAL A 250 12.00 3.20 -1.02
C VAL A 250 11.33 4.27 -1.87
N ILE A 251 11.39 5.55 -1.48
CA ILE A 251 10.83 6.67 -2.25
C ILE A 251 11.46 6.72 -3.64
N PHE A 252 12.79 6.65 -3.73
CA PHE A 252 13.52 6.65 -4.98
C PHE A 252 13.15 5.43 -5.84
N GLY A 253 13.15 4.22 -5.26
CA GLY A 253 12.80 3.00 -5.98
C GLY A 253 11.35 2.99 -6.48
N LEU A 254 10.41 3.57 -5.74
CA LEU A 254 9.01 3.70 -6.19
C LEU A 254 8.83 4.78 -7.25
N SER A 255 9.66 5.84 -7.26
CA SER A 255 9.48 6.99 -8.16
C SER A 255 10.43 7.01 -9.36
N ASN A 256 11.44 6.14 -9.43
CA ASN A 256 12.40 6.14 -10.54
C ASN A 256 11.95 5.30 -11.75
N ALA A 257 11.04 4.34 -11.58
CA ALA A 257 10.62 3.48 -12.67
C ALA A 257 9.81 4.26 -13.71
N GLN A 258 10.31 4.30 -14.92
CA GLN A 258 9.60 4.81 -16.09
C GLN A 258 8.94 3.62 -16.81
N ALA A 259 7.69 3.76 -17.28
CA ALA A 259 6.99 2.65 -17.93
C ALA A 259 5.88 3.11 -18.88
N ALA A 260 4.70 2.51 -18.78
CA ALA A 260 3.61 2.67 -19.73
C ALA A 260 3.20 4.14 -19.97
N ALA A 261 3.09 4.96 -18.92
CA ALA A 261 2.71 6.37 -19.07
C ALA A 261 3.76 7.17 -19.85
N THR A 262 5.05 6.92 -19.58
CA THR A 262 6.17 7.54 -20.29
C THR A 262 6.18 7.12 -21.76
N LEU A 263 5.96 5.82 -22.04
CA LEU A 263 5.90 5.32 -23.41
C LEU A 263 4.69 5.88 -24.16
N ALA A 264 3.53 5.96 -23.52
CA ALA A 264 2.34 6.59 -24.10
C ALA A 264 2.61 8.07 -24.47
N ALA A 265 3.24 8.82 -23.57
CA ALA A 265 3.59 10.22 -23.82
C ALA A 265 4.58 10.37 -24.99
N VAL A 266 5.58 9.49 -25.08
CA VAL A 266 6.51 9.46 -26.21
C VAL A 266 5.81 9.13 -27.52
N MET A 267 4.94 8.13 -27.52
CA MET A 267 4.17 7.75 -28.72
C MET A 267 3.27 8.88 -29.21
N VAL A 268 2.60 9.57 -28.29
CA VAL A 268 1.82 10.77 -28.62
C VAL A 268 2.73 11.85 -29.23
N GLY A 269 3.84 12.17 -28.59
CA GLY A 269 4.78 13.18 -29.09
C GLY A 269 5.42 12.80 -30.44
N TYR A 270 5.68 11.50 -30.67
CA TYR A 270 6.19 10.99 -31.93
C TYR A 270 5.16 11.10 -33.09
N ASN A 271 3.89 10.92 -32.78
CA ASN A 271 2.81 11.00 -33.78
C ASN A 271 2.42 12.44 -34.13
N VAL A 272 2.82 13.43 -33.31
CA VAL A 272 2.56 14.85 -33.60
C VAL A 272 3.55 15.35 -34.67
N ILE A 273 3.04 15.72 -35.83
CA ILE A 273 3.78 16.32 -36.96
C ILE A 273 3.72 17.82 -36.79
N THR A 274 4.88 18.48 -36.72
CA THR A 274 5.01 19.95 -36.54
C THR A 274 5.35 20.65 -37.85
N GLY A 275 5.70 19.90 -38.92
CA GLY A 275 6.03 20.42 -40.22
C GLY A 275 6.58 19.34 -41.15
N THR A 276 7.11 19.76 -42.28
CA THR A 276 7.85 18.90 -43.23
C THR A 276 9.22 19.50 -43.50
N ASP A 277 10.23 18.66 -43.66
CA ASP A 277 11.57 19.10 -44.05
C ASP A 277 11.67 19.41 -45.55
N ALA A 278 12.88 19.83 -46.00
CA ALA A 278 13.13 20.15 -47.45
C ALA A 278 12.98 18.93 -48.36
N ASN A 279 12.98 17.71 -47.85
CA ASN A 279 12.84 16.46 -48.61
C ASN A 279 11.42 15.92 -48.57
N GLY A 280 10.47 16.61 -47.90
CA GLY A 280 9.07 16.19 -47.76
C GLY A 280 8.84 15.22 -46.61
N GLU A 281 9.85 14.92 -45.79
CA GLU A 281 9.72 14.05 -44.61
C GLU A 281 9.04 14.79 -43.44
N PRO A 282 8.17 14.13 -42.68
CA PRO A 282 7.46 14.76 -41.57
C PRO A 282 8.42 15.09 -40.40
N ILE A 283 8.49 16.35 -40.01
CA ILE A 283 9.17 16.78 -38.78
C ILE A 283 8.24 16.46 -37.60
N ARG A 284 8.66 15.50 -36.77
CA ARG A 284 7.92 15.06 -35.58
C ARG A 284 8.31 15.87 -34.36
N LEU A 285 7.36 16.05 -33.43
CA LEU A 285 7.64 16.74 -32.17
C LEU A 285 8.72 16.01 -31.32
N LEU A 286 8.63 14.67 -31.25
CA LEU A 286 9.70 13.80 -30.73
C LEU A 286 10.25 12.95 -31.90
N ASN A 287 11.57 12.89 -32.02
CA ASN A 287 12.22 12.12 -33.06
C ASN A 287 12.36 10.64 -32.67
N GLU A 288 12.77 9.82 -33.64
CA GLU A 288 12.94 8.37 -33.47
C GLU A 288 14.02 8.03 -32.41
N SER A 289 15.08 8.84 -32.28
CA SER A 289 16.12 8.64 -31.28
C SER A 289 15.59 8.79 -29.85
N VAL A 290 14.64 9.70 -29.63
CA VAL A 290 13.96 9.86 -28.32
C VAL A 290 13.02 8.68 -28.06
N LEU A 291 12.26 8.21 -29.08
CA LEU A 291 11.39 7.05 -28.94
C LEU A 291 12.19 5.80 -28.52
N ASN A 292 13.26 5.49 -29.25
CA ASN A 292 14.12 4.35 -28.99
C ASN A 292 14.92 4.53 -27.68
N GLY A 293 15.42 5.75 -27.42
CA GLY A 293 16.09 6.09 -26.15
C GLY A 293 15.18 5.93 -24.93
N THR A 294 13.88 6.18 -25.08
CA THR A 294 12.90 5.95 -24.02
C THR A 294 12.77 4.48 -23.66
N ILE A 295 12.82 3.57 -24.64
CA ILE A 295 12.78 2.12 -24.40
C ILE A 295 13.98 1.70 -23.54
N LEU A 296 15.18 2.17 -23.87
CA LEU A 296 16.40 1.92 -23.09
C LEU A 296 16.27 2.51 -21.67
N MET A 297 15.76 3.72 -21.57
CA MET A 297 15.52 4.38 -20.27
C MET A 297 14.55 3.57 -19.41
N ILE A 298 13.45 3.07 -19.95
CA ILE A 298 12.50 2.22 -19.22
C ILE A 298 13.19 1.00 -18.64
N LEU A 299 13.95 0.25 -19.46
CA LEU A 299 14.64 -0.95 -19.00
C LEU A 299 15.58 -0.67 -17.82
N VAL A 300 16.42 0.35 -17.96
CA VAL A 300 17.43 0.66 -16.94
C VAL A 300 16.78 1.26 -15.68
N THR A 301 15.86 2.19 -15.84
CA THR A 301 15.21 2.83 -14.67
C THR A 301 14.34 1.86 -13.88
N CYS A 302 13.62 0.94 -14.53
CA CYS A 302 12.86 -0.11 -13.85
C CYS A 302 13.76 -1.08 -13.08
N THR A 303 14.93 -1.42 -13.65
CA THR A 303 15.91 -2.27 -12.99
C THR A 303 16.47 -1.58 -11.74
N ILE A 304 16.97 -0.34 -11.87
CA ILE A 304 17.48 0.45 -10.73
C ILE A 304 16.39 0.63 -9.67
N ALA A 305 15.19 0.95 -10.07
CA ALA A 305 14.04 1.15 -9.20
C ALA A 305 13.72 -0.09 -8.36
N SER A 306 13.70 -1.26 -8.99
CA SER A 306 13.39 -2.53 -8.32
C SER A 306 14.44 -2.88 -7.26
N PHE A 307 15.73 -2.75 -7.58
CA PHE A 307 16.79 -3.00 -6.61
C PHE A 307 16.81 -1.99 -5.45
N ALA A 308 16.61 -0.71 -5.74
CA ALA A 308 16.57 0.33 -4.71
C ALA A 308 15.37 0.14 -3.76
N ALA A 309 14.18 -0.14 -4.30
CA ALA A 309 12.98 -0.41 -3.53
C ALA A 309 13.13 -1.66 -2.67
N GLN A 310 13.64 -2.77 -3.24
CA GLN A 310 13.84 -4.03 -2.54
C GLN A 310 14.81 -3.86 -1.36
N LYS A 311 15.96 -3.20 -1.59
CA LYS A 311 16.96 -2.95 -0.53
C LYS A 311 16.39 -2.12 0.61
N GLY A 312 15.77 -0.99 0.30
CA GLY A 312 15.19 -0.11 1.31
C GLY A 312 14.02 -0.78 2.05
N ALA A 313 13.17 -1.52 1.33
CA ALA A 313 12.04 -2.21 1.91
C ALA A 313 12.46 -3.36 2.85
N HIS A 314 13.47 -4.13 2.47
CA HIS A 314 14.01 -5.20 3.31
C HIS A 314 14.58 -4.67 4.62
N ASN A 315 15.35 -3.57 4.56
CA ASN A 315 15.92 -2.95 5.76
C ASN A 315 14.82 -2.40 6.69
N ILE A 316 13.80 -1.74 6.15
CA ILE A 316 12.67 -1.25 6.94
C ILE A 316 11.91 -2.42 7.58
N ALA A 317 11.63 -3.49 6.84
CA ALA A 317 10.93 -4.65 7.37
C ALA A 317 11.73 -5.33 8.50
N ALA A 318 13.06 -5.43 8.36
CA ALA A 318 13.93 -5.96 9.41
C ALA A 318 13.94 -5.07 10.67
N GLN A 319 13.98 -3.74 10.52
CA GLN A 319 13.86 -2.80 11.64
C GLN A 319 12.50 -2.89 12.32
N ASP A 320 11.39 -2.94 11.57
CA ASP A 320 10.05 -3.08 12.13
C ASP A 320 9.88 -4.38 12.93
N ILE A 321 10.58 -5.47 12.55
CA ILE A 321 10.59 -6.73 13.31
C ILE A 321 11.40 -6.55 14.59
N SER A 322 12.60 -5.96 14.53
CA SER A 322 13.44 -5.70 15.70
C SER A 322 12.76 -4.78 16.71
N ASP A 323 12.15 -3.69 16.25
CA ASP A 323 11.42 -2.75 17.10
C ASP A 323 10.18 -3.40 17.74
N LYS A 324 9.51 -4.32 17.01
CA LYS A 324 8.41 -5.11 17.57
C LYS A 324 8.86 -6.12 18.59
N GLU A 325 10.02 -6.74 18.41
CA GLU A 325 10.60 -7.65 19.41
C GLU A 325 11.08 -6.90 20.65
N GLU A 326 11.65 -5.71 20.49
CA GLU A 326 12.08 -4.86 21.59
C GLU A 326 10.89 -4.28 22.38
N ASN A 327 9.86 -3.78 21.67
CA ASN A 327 8.59 -3.34 22.25
C ASN A 327 7.78 -4.51 22.87
N LYS A 328 7.88 -5.74 22.33
CA LYS A 328 7.31 -6.93 22.99
C LYS A 328 7.94 -7.21 24.33
N LYS A 329 9.23 -6.93 24.52
CA LYS A 329 9.89 -7.04 25.83
C LYS A 329 9.41 -5.97 26.81
N GLU A 330 8.97 -4.80 26.34
CA GLU A 330 8.43 -3.72 27.19
C GLU A 330 6.92 -3.86 27.47
N SER A 331 6.14 -4.52 26.63
CA SER A 331 4.69 -4.72 26.78
C SER A 331 4.28 -6.18 26.67
N GLU A 332 4.80 -7.01 27.57
CA GLU A 332 4.39 -8.40 27.69
C GLU A 332 2.96 -8.47 28.25
N HIS A 333 2.04 -9.09 27.52
CA HIS A 333 0.66 -9.32 27.93
C HIS A 333 0.38 -10.82 27.95
N ILE A 334 0.17 -11.38 29.13
CA ILE A 334 -0.09 -12.81 29.34
C ILE A 334 -1.57 -13.02 29.61
N LEU A 335 -2.23 -13.85 28.81
CA LEU A 335 -3.62 -14.25 29.00
C LEU A 335 -3.72 -15.63 29.63
N ILE A 336 -4.53 -15.77 30.67
CA ILE A 336 -4.75 -17.00 31.41
C ILE A 336 -6.25 -17.32 31.37
N PRO A 337 -6.73 -18.17 30.45
CA PRO A 337 -8.08 -18.69 30.49
C PRO A 337 -8.25 -19.61 31.71
N VAL A 338 -9.20 -19.26 32.59
CA VAL A 338 -9.48 -20.00 33.83
C VAL A 338 -10.86 -20.62 33.77
N SER A 339 -10.92 -21.95 34.00
CA SER A 339 -12.17 -22.69 33.96
C SER A 339 -12.57 -23.26 35.33
N ASN A 340 -11.61 -23.69 36.15
CA ASN A 340 -11.80 -24.39 37.40
C ASN A 340 -11.07 -23.69 38.55
N GLU A 341 -11.69 -23.64 39.74
CA GLU A 341 -11.14 -23.00 40.93
C GLU A 341 -9.90 -23.75 41.48
N GLU A 342 -9.82 -25.07 41.27
CA GLU A 342 -8.73 -25.91 41.74
C GLU A 342 -7.37 -25.67 41.00
N THR A 343 -7.42 -25.27 39.73
CA THR A 343 -6.22 -25.12 38.89
C THR A 343 -5.80 -23.66 38.67
N VAL A 344 -6.61 -22.70 39.12
CA VAL A 344 -6.36 -21.26 38.94
C VAL A 344 -5.06 -20.82 39.57
N GLU A 345 -4.81 -21.23 40.82
CA GLU A 345 -3.60 -20.82 41.56
C GLU A 345 -2.32 -21.31 40.89
N GLU A 346 -2.33 -22.56 40.40
CA GLU A 346 -1.17 -23.14 39.69
C GLU A 346 -0.90 -22.42 38.36
N LEU A 347 -1.94 -22.13 37.58
CA LEU A 347 -1.82 -21.42 36.32
C LEU A 347 -1.32 -19.98 36.50
N VAL A 348 -1.82 -19.29 37.52
CA VAL A 348 -1.38 -17.94 37.84
C VAL A 348 0.08 -17.96 38.34
N ASN A 349 0.46 -18.88 39.22
CA ASN A 349 1.83 -19.02 39.69
C ASN A 349 2.80 -19.35 38.54
N LEU A 350 2.41 -20.23 37.62
CA LEU A 350 3.20 -20.50 36.43
C LEU A 350 3.38 -19.22 35.57
N SER A 351 2.32 -18.46 35.37
CA SER A 351 2.35 -17.21 34.60
C SER A 351 3.22 -16.15 35.29
N LEU A 352 3.20 -16.09 36.63
CA LEU A 352 4.07 -15.23 37.41
C LEU A 352 5.54 -15.63 37.30
N ALA A 353 5.84 -16.94 37.18
CA ALA A 353 7.19 -17.44 36.99
C ALA A 353 7.76 -17.17 35.59
N ILE A 354 6.88 -17.15 34.57
CA ILE A 354 7.25 -16.93 33.15
C ILE A 354 7.38 -15.45 32.84
N LYS A 355 6.57 -14.59 33.48
CA LYS A 355 6.54 -13.15 33.17
C LYS A 355 7.87 -12.46 33.44
N SER A 356 8.16 -11.43 32.63
CA SER A 356 9.31 -10.55 32.94
C SER A 356 9.18 -9.89 34.30
N PRO A 357 10.27 -9.79 35.09
CA PRO A 357 10.26 -9.12 36.39
C PRO A 357 9.78 -7.66 36.34
N GLN A 358 9.95 -7.00 35.20
CA GLN A 358 9.54 -5.61 34.97
C GLN A 358 8.04 -5.47 34.63
N ASN A 359 7.37 -6.56 34.25
CA ASN A 359 5.95 -6.56 33.91
C ASN A 359 5.08 -6.63 35.17
N LYS A 360 4.59 -5.49 35.64
CA LYS A 360 3.69 -5.42 36.80
C LYS A 360 2.21 -5.45 36.47
N ASN A 361 1.80 -5.16 35.21
CA ASN A 361 0.42 -4.90 34.83
C ASN A 361 -0.07 -5.71 33.64
N GLY A 362 0.72 -6.63 33.12
CA GLY A 362 0.45 -7.34 31.85
C GLY A 362 -0.27 -8.68 32.01
N LEU A 363 -0.84 -9.03 33.16
CA LEU A 363 -1.56 -10.27 33.38
C LEU A 363 -3.07 -10.09 33.22
N PHE A 364 -3.70 -11.01 32.49
CA PHE A 364 -5.13 -11.05 32.24
C PHE A 364 -5.70 -12.44 32.57
N ALA A 365 -6.66 -12.52 33.47
CA ALA A 365 -7.43 -13.73 33.71
C ALA A 365 -8.73 -13.68 32.90
N LEU A 366 -9.02 -14.69 32.09
CA LEU A 366 -10.25 -14.76 31.30
C LEU A 366 -11.13 -15.91 31.75
N LYS A 367 -12.39 -15.60 32.07
CA LYS A 367 -13.44 -16.60 32.23
C LYS A 367 -14.48 -16.42 31.12
N VAL A 368 -14.74 -17.48 30.37
CA VAL A 368 -15.80 -17.51 29.35
C VAL A 368 -17.02 -18.20 29.95
N ILE A 369 -18.20 -17.60 29.79
CA ILE A 369 -19.50 -18.17 30.19
C ILE A 369 -20.23 -18.53 28.90
N ASP A 370 -20.69 -19.78 28.80
CA ASP A 370 -21.55 -20.22 27.71
C ASP A 370 -22.96 -19.60 27.89
N ASN A 371 -23.47 -19.01 26.83
CA ASN A 371 -24.82 -18.41 26.81
C ASN A 371 -25.96 -19.37 27.14
N HIS A 372 -25.74 -20.69 27.02
CA HIS A 372 -26.74 -21.70 27.37
C HIS A 372 -26.87 -21.96 28.87
N HIS A 373 -25.91 -21.51 29.70
CA HIS A 373 -25.85 -21.78 31.16
C HIS A 373 -25.61 -20.49 31.94
N SER A 374 -26.36 -19.42 31.66
CA SER A 374 -26.23 -18.11 32.29
C SER A 374 -27.02 -17.98 33.60
N ASP A 375 -27.10 -19.02 34.41
CA ASP A 375 -27.72 -18.97 35.73
C ASP A 375 -26.92 -18.08 36.71
N GLU A 376 -27.65 -17.40 37.62
CA GLU A 376 -27.03 -16.51 38.63
C GLU A 376 -25.96 -17.24 39.48
N LYS A 377 -26.10 -18.56 39.65
CA LYS A 377 -25.07 -19.40 40.30
C LYS A 377 -23.78 -19.51 39.49
N ALA A 378 -23.88 -19.71 38.19
CA ALA A 378 -22.72 -19.80 37.29
C ALA A 378 -21.97 -18.46 37.22
N LEU A 379 -22.67 -17.34 37.26
CA LEU A 379 -22.09 -16.01 37.31
C LEU A 379 -21.33 -15.78 38.62
N LYS A 380 -21.90 -16.17 39.80
CA LYS A 380 -21.23 -16.08 41.12
C LYS A 380 -19.98 -16.95 41.16
N GLN A 381 -20.03 -18.17 40.63
CA GLN A 381 -18.87 -19.07 40.60
C GLN A 381 -17.78 -18.53 39.64
N SER A 382 -18.15 -18.00 38.46
CA SER A 382 -17.20 -17.40 37.55
C SER A 382 -16.44 -16.20 38.15
N ARG A 383 -17.16 -15.35 38.90
CA ARG A 383 -16.54 -14.23 39.61
C ARG A 383 -15.61 -14.68 40.73
N ARG A 384 -15.93 -15.78 41.43
CA ARG A 384 -15.06 -16.37 42.44
C ARG A 384 -13.74 -16.82 41.83
N VAL A 385 -13.81 -17.59 40.74
CA VAL A 385 -12.62 -18.07 40.00
C VAL A 385 -11.72 -16.90 39.56
N LEU A 386 -12.30 -15.85 39.00
CA LEU A 386 -11.55 -14.65 38.63
C LEU A 386 -10.96 -13.92 39.83
N GLN A 387 -11.70 -13.83 40.96
CA GLN A 387 -11.24 -13.20 42.16
C GLN A 387 -10.07 -13.98 42.78
N THR A 388 -10.09 -15.31 42.77
CA THR A 388 -8.98 -16.16 43.19
C THR A 388 -7.73 -15.87 42.36
N ALA A 389 -7.87 -15.77 41.01
CA ALA A 389 -6.77 -15.43 40.12
C ALA A 389 -6.15 -14.05 40.45
N VAL A 390 -6.99 -13.03 40.63
CA VAL A 390 -6.54 -11.67 40.97
C VAL A 390 -5.84 -11.65 42.36
N ASN A 391 -6.40 -12.33 43.35
CA ASN A 391 -5.82 -12.40 44.69
C ASN A 391 -4.45 -13.12 44.68
N THR A 392 -4.32 -14.21 43.92
CA THR A 392 -3.05 -14.94 43.77
C THR A 392 -1.98 -14.05 43.13
N ALA A 393 -2.31 -13.30 42.08
CA ALA A 393 -1.39 -12.37 41.47
C ALA A 393 -1.02 -11.20 42.40
N ALA A 394 -1.98 -10.66 43.15
CA ALA A 394 -1.76 -9.56 44.10
C ALA A 394 -0.81 -9.94 45.21
N ALA A 395 -0.75 -11.22 45.63
CA ALA A 395 0.19 -11.71 46.63
C ALA A 395 1.68 -11.53 46.24
N THR A 396 1.97 -11.28 44.95
CA THR A 396 3.32 -11.05 44.40
C THR A 396 3.50 -9.62 43.84
N ASP A 397 2.76 -8.65 44.35
CA ASP A 397 2.81 -7.24 43.89
C ASP A 397 2.54 -7.08 42.35
N THR A 398 1.82 -8.02 41.74
CA THR A 398 1.47 -8.00 40.31
C THR A 398 -0.01 -7.72 40.15
N GLN A 399 -0.34 -6.72 39.33
CA GLN A 399 -1.75 -6.43 39.02
C GLN A 399 -2.23 -7.33 37.87
N MET A 400 -3.35 -8.02 38.14
CA MET A 400 -4.04 -8.84 37.15
C MET A 400 -5.40 -8.24 36.85
N LYS A 401 -5.75 -8.14 35.54
CA LYS A 401 -7.06 -7.71 35.11
C LYS A 401 -7.96 -8.91 34.89
N ASP A 402 -9.15 -8.90 35.50
CA ASP A 402 -10.16 -9.92 35.30
C ASP A 402 -11.04 -9.60 34.10
N LEU A 403 -11.26 -10.59 33.25
CA LEU A 403 -12.08 -10.50 32.07
C LEU A 403 -13.17 -11.58 32.12
N LEU A 404 -14.43 -11.14 32.16
CA LEU A 404 -15.59 -12.02 32.03
C LEU A 404 -16.21 -11.84 30.65
N ARG A 405 -16.33 -12.92 29.88
CA ARG A 405 -16.89 -12.86 28.53
C ARG A 405 -17.99 -13.89 28.32
N TYR A 406 -19.03 -13.48 27.60
CA TYR A 406 -20.10 -14.37 27.17
C TYR A 406 -19.85 -14.72 25.69
N ASP A 407 -19.74 -16.01 25.38
CA ASP A 407 -19.56 -16.48 24.02
C ASP A 407 -20.09 -17.92 23.88
N LEU A 408 -20.47 -18.30 22.65
CA LEU A 408 -20.90 -19.67 22.32
C LEU A 408 -19.71 -20.62 22.14
N SER A 409 -18.51 -20.11 21.94
CA SER A 409 -17.29 -20.88 21.74
C SER A 409 -16.16 -20.30 22.60
N VAL A 410 -15.64 -21.14 23.50
CA VAL A 410 -14.50 -20.76 24.36
C VAL A 410 -13.25 -20.41 23.53
N SER A 411 -12.97 -21.15 22.46
CA SER A 411 -11.82 -20.88 21.59
C SER A 411 -11.94 -19.54 20.86
N ASN A 412 -13.11 -19.23 20.31
CA ASN A 412 -13.35 -17.94 19.67
C ASN A 412 -13.25 -16.77 20.66
N ALA A 413 -13.75 -16.94 21.88
CA ALA A 413 -13.62 -15.93 22.94
C ALA A 413 -12.15 -15.65 23.27
N ILE A 414 -11.34 -16.69 23.42
CA ILE A 414 -9.91 -16.57 23.68
C ILE A 414 -9.20 -15.88 22.51
N ALA A 415 -9.43 -16.34 21.27
CA ALA A 415 -8.82 -15.75 20.08
C ALA A 415 -9.19 -14.26 19.88
N SER A 416 -10.44 -13.89 20.21
CA SER A 416 -10.89 -12.50 20.18
C SER A 416 -10.17 -11.64 21.23
N VAL A 417 -10.05 -12.12 22.46
CA VAL A 417 -9.34 -11.39 23.53
C VAL A 417 -7.85 -11.27 23.23
N VAL A 418 -7.23 -12.30 22.64
CA VAL A 418 -5.84 -12.25 22.17
C VAL A 418 -5.63 -11.08 21.22
N LYS A 419 -6.52 -10.88 20.26
CA LYS A 419 -6.46 -9.77 19.29
C LYS A 419 -6.81 -8.40 19.91
N GLU A 420 -7.86 -8.35 20.75
CA GLU A 420 -8.33 -7.09 21.37
C GLU A 420 -7.35 -6.50 22.38
N ARG A 421 -6.64 -7.34 23.10
CA ARG A 421 -5.73 -6.94 24.18
C ARG A 421 -4.25 -7.04 23.81
N GLU A 422 -3.96 -7.32 22.53
CA GLU A 422 -2.59 -7.47 22.03
C GLU A 422 -1.77 -8.45 22.89
N ILE A 423 -2.37 -9.60 23.21
CA ILE A 423 -1.76 -10.63 24.04
C ILE A 423 -0.51 -11.17 23.33
N THR A 424 0.58 -11.29 24.07
CA THR A 424 1.86 -11.84 23.59
C THR A 424 1.99 -13.33 23.88
N ASP A 425 1.49 -13.74 25.06
CA ASP A 425 1.65 -15.09 25.58
C ASP A 425 0.34 -15.61 26.16
N LEU A 426 0.04 -16.87 25.92
CA LEU A 426 -1.15 -17.56 26.36
C LEU A 426 -0.76 -18.73 27.28
N VAL A 427 -1.32 -18.82 28.47
CA VAL A 427 -1.09 -19.93 29.39
C VAL A 427 -2.38 -20.70 29.59
N VAL A 428 -2.46 -21.92 29.06
CA VAL A 428 -3.67 -22.76 29.05
C VAL A 428 -3.48 -24.01 29.90
N GLY A 429 -4.43 -24.29 30.78
CA GLY A 429 -4.48 -25.54 31.54
C GLY A 429 -5.19 -26.65 30.78
N LEU A 430 -4.63 -27.86 30.81
CA LEU A 430 -5.29 -29.07 30.31
C LEU A 430 -6.33 -29.58 31.30
N HIS A 431 -7.46 -30.07 30.80
CA HIS A 431 -8.50 -30.67 31.65
C HIS A 431 -8.11 -32.08 32.11
N LYS A 432 -8.44 -32.41 33.33
CA LYS A 432 -8.09 -33.69 33.98
C LYS A 432 -9.23 -34.73 33.79
N GLU A 433 -9.67 -35.00 32.56
CA GLU A 433 -10.60 -36.07 32.30
C GLU A 433 -9.88 -37.39 32.01
N LYS A 434 -10.31 -38.43 32.75
CA LYS A 434 -9.61 -39.69 32.88
C LYS A 434 -9.69 -40.66 31.70
N ASP A 435 -10.53 -40.45 30.68
CA ASP A 435 -10.84 -41.45 29.69
C ASP A 435 -11.05 -40.93 28.26
N ILE A 436 -10.08 -40.27 27.62
CA ILE A 436 -10.16 -40.04 26.18
C ILE A 436 -8.82 -40.32 25.48
N PRO A 437 -8.74 -41.38 24.66
CA PRO A 437 -7.52 -41.71 23.89
C PRO A 437 -7.35 -40.91 22.60
N ALA A 438 -8.14 -39.93 22.26
CA ALA A 438 -8.24 -39.43 20.89
C ALA A 438 -7.68 -38.05 20.58
N ALA A 439 -7.42 -37.17 21.56
CA ALA A 439 -6.76 -35.89 21.29
C ALA A 439 -5.80 -35.51 22.41
N PHE A 440 -4.51 -35.50 22.16
CA PHE A 440 -3.45 -35.23 23.13
C PHE A 440 -3.62 -33.86 23.83
N LEU A 441 -4.19 -32.86 23.13
CA LEU A 441 -4.35 -31.49 23.61
C LEU A 441 -5.79 -31.09 23.95
N GLY A 442 -6.79 -31.87 23.54
CA GLY A 442 -8.21 -31.51 23.67
C GLY A 442 -8.66 -30.48 22.62
N HIS A 443 -9.93 -30.60 22.21
CA HIS A 443 -10.50 -29.81 21.10
C HIS A 443 -10.39 -28.27 21.29
N ILE A 444 -10.51 -27.77 22.52
CA ILE A 444 -10.43 -26.33 22.80
C ILE A 444 -9.01 -25.81 22.58
N VAL A 445 -7.99 -26.55 23.06
CA VAL A 445 -6.58 -26.14 22.92
C VAL A 445 -6.14 -26.21 21.46
N GLU A 446 -6.54 -27.25 20.73
CA GLU A 446 -6.27 -27.38 19.28
C GLU A 446 -6.89 -26.25 18.49
N SER A 447 -8.16 -25.90 18.77
CA SER A 447 -8.84 -24.77 18.10
C SER A 447 -8.18 -23.44 18.42
N VAL A 448 -7.78 -23.21 19.68
CA VAL A 448 -7.07 -21.99 20.08
C VAL A 448 -5.70 -21.89 19.40
N LEU A 449 -4.95 -23.00 19.30
CA LEU A 449 -3.66 -23.02 18.59
C LEU A 449 -3.80 -22.78 17.09
N ALA A 450 -4.89 -23.25 16.49
CA ALA A 450 -5.17 -23.01 15.07
C ALA A 450 -5.56 -21.55 14.77
N GLU A 451 -6.21 -20.88 15.71
CA GLU A 451 -6.75 -19.51 15.54
C GLU A 451 -5.85 -18.40 16.11
N SER A 452 -4.89 -18.74 16.97
CA SER A 452 -3.98 -17.77 17.61
C SER A 452 -2.54 -17.94 17.13
N SER A 453 -1.87 -16.82 16.84
CA SER A 453 -0.45 -16.77 16.42
C SER A 453 0.49 -16.33 17.56
N VAL A 454 0.09 -16.54 18.83
CA VAL A 454 0.86 -16.13 20.01
C VAL A 454 1.56 -17.32 20.65
N SER A 455 2.65 -17.06 21.41
CA SER A 455 3.34 -18.10 22.18
C SER A 455 2.36 -18.73 23.17
N THR A 456 2.21 -20.05 23.13
CA THR A 456 1.25 -20.75 23.99
C THR A 456 1.97 -21.76 24.89
N PHE A 457 1.80 -21.55 26.21
CA PHE A 457 2.27 -22.46 27.25
C PHE A 457 1.12 -23.38 27.67
N ILE A 458 1.33 -24.66 27.58
CA ILE A 458 0.32 -25.67 27.96
C ILE A 458 0.74 -26.31 29.28
N TYR A 459 -0.09 -26.16 30.29
CA TYR A 459 0.14 -26.70 31.62
C TYR A 459 -0.80 -27.87 31.90
N LYS A 460 -0.25 -29.02 32.30
CA LYS A 460 -1.03 -30.17 32.80
C LYS A 460 -0.92 -30.21 34.33
N PRO A 461 -2.02 -29.94 35.04
CA PRO A 461 -2.05 -30.08 36.49
C PRO A 461 -1.69 -31.50 36.96
N ALA A 462 -1.02 -31.62 38.08
CA ALA A 462 -0.60 -32.90 38.64
C ALA A 462 -1.79 -33.76 39.12
#